data_809997622e4c0aff6669d3c42f048753
#
_entry.id   809997622e4c0aff6669d3c42f048753
#
_cell.length_a   1.000
_cell.length_b   1.000
_cell.length_c   1.000
_cell.angle_alpha   90.00
_cell.angle_beta   90.00
_cell.angle_gamma   90.00
#
_symmetry.space_group_name_H-M   'P 1'
#
loop_
_entity.id
_entity.type
_entity.pdbx_description
1 polymer ?
#
loop_
_entity_poly.entity_id
_entity_poly.type
_entity_poly.pdbx_seq_one_letter_code
_entity_poly.pdbx_strand_id
1 'polypeptide(L)'
;MTDVTDVLDARATPDLGRDGAAWWRQAAVYQIYPRSFADSGADGIGDLPGITRRVPYLARLGVDAVWLSPFYPSALADGGYDVDDYRAVDPRLGTLEDFDELVAALHAAGIKVVVDLVPNHTSDRHVWFQEALASPKGSPARDRYVFRDGTGPDGSLPPADWTSTFGGPAWEPVGDGQWYLHYFAKEQPDLNWKNREVRDDFLTTLRFWSDRGVDGFRVDVAHGLAKNLPDALPTQAELDAHPKDGTHPLWDRDDVHEIYAEWREVFNSYDPPRTAVAEAWVEASRRARYASAEGLGQAFNFDLLEADFDAAQFGEIITFNLELAAESGSSTTWVLSNHDVVRHATRYGLPARGASTDKQGSAWLLARGAEPALDHELGLRRARAATLLQLALPGSSYLYQGEELGLHEVPDIPDEARQDPSFFRNPGVDAGRDGCRVPLPWTRDGVALGFSSAAPFLPQPEWFRDLAVEAQEDDPASTLTLYREALALRHELQGDESLTWVTTSRADVLAFRRSGGWLCVTNFGDRPAPLPAGEVLLSSAPLEGDALPGATTAWLRASA
;
A
#
# COMPACT_ATOMS: atom_id res chain seq x y z
N MET A 1 19.86 -4.01 33.41
CA MET A 1 19.41 -5.24 32.74
C MET A 1 18.11 -5.63 33.42
N THR A 2 17.02 -5.06 32.98
CA THR A 2 15.66 -5.42 33.41
C THR A 2 15.16 -6.48 32.46
N ASP A 3 14.79 -7.60 33.04
CA ASP A 3 14.20 -8.76 32.38
C ASP A 3 12.79 -8.34 31.89
N VAL A 4 12.66 -8.02 30.60
CA VAL A 4 11.37 -7.68 30.02
C VAL A 4 10.80 -8.96 29.42
N THR A 5 10.18 -9.78 30.26
CA THR A 5 9.21 -10.80 29.89
C THR A 5 7.82 -10.17 29.95
N ASP A 6 7.50 -9.25 29.06
CA ASP A 6 6.13 -8.76 28.95
C ASP A 6 5.35 -9.64 27.96
N VAL A 7 4.42 -10.39 28.52
CA VAL A 7 3.35 -11.07 27.80
C VAL A 7 2.30 -10.02 27.44
N LEU A 8 2.18 -9.71 26.18
CA LEU A 8 1.04 -8.93 25.69
C LEU A 8 -0.24 -9.77 25.89
N ASP A 9 -1.02 -9.40 26.87
CA ASP A 9 -2.17 -10.16 27.38
C ASP A 9 -3.27 -10.23 26.33
N ALA A 10 -3.69 -11.45 25.97
CA ALA A 10 -4.73 -11.70 24.98
C ALA A 10 -6.10 -11.35 25.56
N ARG A 11 -6.70 -10.25 25.11
CA ARG A 11 -8.16 -10.06 25.22
C ARG A 11 -8.85 -11.12 24.37
N ALA A 12 -10.07 -11.54 24.77
CA ALA A 12 -10.86 -12.56 24.10
C ALA A 12 -10.81 -12.37 22.55
N THR A 13 -10.19 -13.30 21.86
CA THR A 13 -9.93 -13.25 20.43
C THR A 13 -11.26 -13.33 19.67
N PRO A 14 -11.59 -12.34 18.82
CA PRO A 14 -12.70 -12.50 17.88
C PRO A 14 -12.44 -13.71 16.98
N ASP A 15 -13.48 -14.26 16.37
CA ASP A 15 -13.31 -15.28 15.33
C ASP A 15 -12.48 -14.69 14.18
N LEU A 16 -11.21 -15.05 14.13
CA LEU A 16 -10.22 -14.60 13.16
C LEU A 16 -10.22 -15.48 11.90
N GLY A 17 -11.18 -16.41 11.79
CA GLY A 17 -11.33 -17.25 10.62
C GLY A 17 -11.60 -16.44 9.36
N ARG A 18 -11.22 -16.99 8.17
CA ARG A 18 -11.39 -16.35 6.86
C ARG A 18 -12.80 -15.81 6.59
N ASP A 19 -13.81 -16.42 7.18
CA ASP A 19 -15.23 -16.05 7.04
C ASP A 19 -15.78 -15.26 8.23
N GLY A 20 -14.96 -15.01 9.28
CA GLY A 20 -15.35 -14.26 10.46
C GLY A 20 -15.50 -12.76 10.21
N ALA A 21 -16.24 -12.06 11.07
CA ALA A 21 -16.40 -10.60 11.00
C ALA A 21 -15.07 -9.81 11.12
N ALA A 22 -14.01 -10.45 11.60
CA ALA A 22 -12.69 -9.87 11.81
C ALA A 22 -11.61 -10.50 10.89
N TRP A 23 -12.01 -11.09 9.76
CA TRP A 23 -11.13 -11.76 8.78
C TRP A 23 -9.88 -10.94 8.42
N TRP A 24 -10.04 -9.65 8.31
CA TRP A 24 -9.03 -8.69 7.91
C TRP A 24 -7.87 -8.54 8.91
N ARG A 25 -8.08 -8.87 10.20
CA ARG A 25 -7.08 -8.64 11.26
C ARG A 25 -5.77 -9.36 11.03
N GLN A 26 -5.78 -10.55 10.45
CA GLN A 26 -4.59 -11.34 10.16
C GLN A 26 -4.50 -11.79 8.69
N ALA A 27 -5.25 -11.18 7.80
CA ALA A 27 -5.27 -11.52 6.39
C ALA A 27 -3.94 -11.25 5.68
N ALA A 28 -3.60 -12.10 4.73
CA ALA A 28 -2.62 -11.82 3.70
C ALA A 28 -3.35 -11.18 2.51
N VAL A 29 -3.13 -9.88 2.31
CA VAL A 29 -3.80 -9.07 1.27
C VAL A 29 -2.84 -8.85 0.11
N TYR A 30 -3.21 -9.24 -1.10
CA TYR A 30 -2.39 -9.07 -2.28
C TYR A 30 -2.84 -7.85 -3.08
N GLN A 31 -1.97 -6.85 -3.19
CA GLN A 31 -2.22 -5.65 -3.96
C GLN A 31 -2.05 -5.93 -5.45
N ILE A 32 -3.10 -5.69 -6.23
CA ILE A 32 -3.10 -5.71 -7.68
C ILE A 32 -3.15 -4.27 -8.20
N TYR A 33 -2.18 -3.91 -9.03
CA TYR A 33 -2.22 -2.72 -9.87
C TYR A 33 -2.84 -3.13 -11.23
N PRO A 34 -4.13 -2.87 -11.49
CA PRO A 34 -4.88 -3.51 -12.57
C PRO A 34 -4.20 -3.39 -13.94
N ARG A 35 -3.70 -2.20 -14.26
CA ARG A 35 -3.03 -1.90 -15.52
C ARG A 35 -1.80 -2.76 -15.82
N SER A 36 -1.17 -3.32 -14.78
CA SER A 36 0.10 -4.08 -14.88
C SER A 36 -0.02 -5.54 -14.52
N PHE A 37 -1.22 -6.05 -14.24
CA PHE A 37 -1.40 -7.43 -13.78
C PHE A 37 -1.53 -8.42 -14.94
N ALA A 38 -2.57 -8.30 -15.75
CA ALA A 38 -2.78 -9.13 -16.93
C ALA A 38 -3.72 -8.43 -17.92
N ASP A 39 -3.41 -8.45 -19.20
CA ASP A 39 -4.19 -7.88 -20.28
C ASP A 39 -4.95 -8.99 -21.03
N SER A 40 -6.26 -8.84 -21.12
CA SER A 40 -7.12 -9.73 -21.90
C SER A 40 -7.55 -9.12 -23.25
N GLY A 41 -7.45 -7.79 -23.37
CA GLY A 41 -7.89 -6.99 -24.50
C GLY A 41 -6.88 -6.88 -25.64
N ALA A 42 -5.62 -7.24 -25.41
CA ALA A 42 -4.53 -7.15 -26.36
C ALA A 42 -4.20 -5.69 -26.78
N ASP A 43 -4.35 -4.75 -25.85
CA ASP A 43 -4.01 -3.34 -26.08
C ASP A 43 -2.75 -2.89 -25.29
N GLY A 44 -2.16 -3.80 -24.51
CA GLY A 44 -0.96 -3.55 -23.71
C GLY A 44 -1.26 -2.95 -22.32
N ILE A 45 -2.51 -2.87 -21.93
CA ILE A 45 -2.97 -2.40 -20.61
C ILE A 45 -3.72 -3.54 -19.93
N GLY A 46 -3.37 -3.86 -18.69
CA GLY A 46 -4.09 -4.88 -17.90
C GLY A 46 -5.51 -4.46 -17.60
N ASP A 47 -6.40 -5.45 -17.46
CA ASP A 47 -7.84 -5.25 -17.34
C ASP A 47 -8.48 -6.21 -16.31
N LEU A 48 -9.74 -5.96 -15.93
CA LEU A 48 -10.49 -6.78 -14.96
C LEU A 48 -10.71 -8.22 -15.47
N PRO A 49 -11.07 -8.47 -16.75
CA PRO A 49 -11.15 -9.84 -17.26
C PRO A 49 -9.79 -10.57 -17.24
N GLY A 50 -8.68 -9.86 -17.44
CA GLY A 50 -7.34 -10.40 -17.29
C GLY A 50 -7.07 -10.84 -15.85
N ILE A 51 -7.47 -10.05 -14.86
CA ILE A 51 -7.38 -10.43 -13.44
C ILE A 51 -8.27 -11.67 -13.18
N THR A 52 -9.50 -11.68 -13.69
CA THR A 52 -10.43 -12.80 -13.53
C THR A 52 -9.83 -14.12 -14.02
N ARG A 53 -9.15 -14.11 -15.17
CA ARG A 53 -8.42 -15.29 -15.70
C ARG A 53 -7.28 -15.77 -14.77
N ARG A 54 -6.77 -14.90 -13.92
CA ARG A 54 -5.66 -15.18 -12.97
C ARG A 54 -6.13 -15.50 -11.55
N VAL A 55 -7.43 -15.52 -11.27
CA VAL A 55 -7.96 -15.94 -9.96
C VAL A 55 -7.44 -17.32 -9.53
N PRO A 56 -7.33 -18.34 -10.41
CA PRO A 56 -6.72 -19.61 -10.02
C PRO A 56 -5.25 -19.51 -9.55
N TYR A 57 -4.48 -18.55 -10.06
CA TYR A 57 -3.12 -18.27 -9.58
C TYR A 57 -3.14 -17.69 -8.18
N LEU A 58 -4.00 -16.68 -7.92
CA LEU A 58 -4.16 -16.07 -6.59
C LEU A 58 -4.62 -17.10 -5.55
N ALA A 59 -5.54 -17.98 -5.92
CA ALA A 59 -5.98 -19.09 -5.06
C ALA A 59 -4.84 -20.06 -4.72
N ARG A 60 -4.01 -20.41 -5.71
CA ARG A 60 -2.81 -21.27 -5.46
C ARG A 60 -1.71 -20.53 -4.69
N LEU A 61 -1.62 -19.21 -4.81
CA LEU A 61 -0.72 -18.39 -3.99
C LEU A 61 -1.13 -18.43 -2.52
N GLY A 62 -2.44 -18.53 -2.25
CA GLY A 62 -2.97 -18.70 -0.90
C GLY A 62 -3.26 -17.39 -0.17
N VAL A 63 -3.54 -16.30 -0.89
CA VAL A 63 -3.92 -15.02 -0.29
C VAL A 63 -5.35 -15.02 0.21
N ASP A 64 -5.64 -14.23 1.25
CA ASP A 64 -6.98 -14.12 1.85
C ASP A 64 -7.84 -13.05 1.17
N ALA A 65 -7.19 -12.03 0.64
CA ALA A 65 -7.86 -10.93 -0.04
C ALA A 65 -7.01 -10.35 -1.18
N VAL A 66 -7.66 -9.71 -2.13
CA VAL A 66 -7.01 -8.81 -3.09
C VAL A 66 -7.38 -7.37 -2.78
N TRP A 67 -6.41 -6.46 -2.93
CA TRP A 67 -6.64 -5.03 -2.98
C TRP A 67 -6.41 -4.56 -4.42
N LEU A 68 -7.47 -4.05 -5.05
CA LEU A 68 -7.39 -3.46 -6.38
C LEU A 68 -7.06 -1.96 -6.25
N SER A 69 -5.91 -1.53 -6.78
CA SER A 69 -5.62 -0.11 -6.98
C SER A 69 -6.66 0.50 -7.94
N PRO A 70 -6.81 1.84 -8.03
CA PRO A 70 -7.94 2.44 -8.74
C PRO A 70 -8.16 1.92 -10.16
N PHE A 71 -9.40 1.57 -10.45
CA PHE A 71 -9.87 1.08 -11.75
C PHE A 71 -11.02 1.93 -12.31
N TYR A 72 -11.26 3.07 -11.72
CA TYR A 72 -12.26 4.06 -12.09
C TYR A 72 -11.88 4.79 -13.39
N PRO A 73 -12.85 5.38 -14.13
CA PRO A 73 -12.55 6.28 -15.24
C PRO A 73 -11.58 7.38 -14.80
N SER A 74 -10.51 7.58 -15.56
CA SER A 74 -9.43 8.48 -15.24
C SER A 74 -8.72 8.97 -16.50
N ALA A 75 -8.19 10.19 -16.47
CA ALA A 75 -7.26 10.67 -17.49
C ALA A 75 -5.85 10.08 -17.36
N LEU A 76 -5.58 9.38 -16.25
CA LEU A 76 -4.27 8.87 -15.85
C LEU A 76 -3.25 9.99 -15.56
N ALA A 77 -3.73 11.14 -15.10
CA ALA A 77 -2.85 12.21 -14.66
C ALA A 77 -2.00 11.81 -13.44
N ASP A 78 -2.50 10.85 -12.64
CA ASP A 78 -1.79 10.20 -11.55
C ASP A 78 -2.09 8.69 -11.50
N GLY A 79 -1.89 8.00 -12.62
CA GLY A 79 -1.94 6.54 -12.67
C GLY A 79 -3.28 5.89 -12.30
N GLY A 80 -4.37 6.65 -12.29
CA GLY A 80 -5.73 6.22 -11.92
C GLY A 80 -6.26 6.87 -10.63
N TYR A 81 -5.42 7.61 -9.89
CA TYR A 81 -5.83 8.34 -8.69
C TYR A 81 -6.52 9.69 -8.99
N ASP A 82 -6.61 10.11 -10.25
CA ASP A 82 -7.47 11.19 -10.75
C ASP A 82 -8.81 10.61 -11.22
N VAL A 83 -9.81 10.55 -10.35
CA VAL A 83 -11.07 9.83 -10.56
C VAL A 83 -12.13 10.70 -11.21
N ASP A 84 -12.58 10.30 -12.43
CA ASP A 84 -13.65 10.99 -13.18
C ASP A 84 -15.06 10.61 -12.68
N ASP A 85 -15.25 9.36 -12.23
CA ASP A 85 -16.51 8.82 -11.69
C ASP A 85 -16.23 7.67 -10.72
N TYR A 86 -16.63 7.82 -9.46
CA TYR A 86 -16.41 6.82 -8.40
C TYR A 86 -17.30 5.57 -8.50
N ARG A 87 -18.30 5.55 -9.38
CA ARG A 87 -19.28 4.44 -9.51
C ARG A 87 -19.28 3.82 -10.90
N ALA A 88 -18.17 3.94 -11.60
CA ALA A 88 -17.95 3.32 -12.91
C ALA A 88 -16.60 2.61 -12.97
N VAL A 89 -16.43 1.76 -13.98
CA VAL A 89 -15.15 1.14 -14.35
C VAL A 89 -14.60 1.87 -15.57
N ASP A 90 -13.30 2.13 -15.61
CA ASP A 90 -12.63 2.70 -16.77
C ASP A 90 -12.84 1.78 -17.98
N PRO A 91 -13.35 2.29 -19.11
CA PRO A 91 -13.61 1.45 -20.29
C PRO A 91 -12.39 0.71 -20.85
N ARG A 92 -11.17 1.18 -20.54
CA ARG A 92 -9.92 0.48 -20.88
C ARG A 92 -9.68 -0.75 -20.00
N LEU A 93 -10.25 -0.76 -18.79
CA LEU A 93 -10.06 -1.82 -17.80
C LEU A 93 -11.25 -2.80 -17.75
N GLY A 94 -12.38 -2.44 -18.37
CA GLY A 94 -13.57 -3.29 -18.42
C GLY A 94 -14.87 -2.55 -18.15
N THR A 95 -15.85 -3.29 -17.69
CA THR A 95 -17.21 -2.83 -17.39
C THR A 95 -17.58 -3.14 -15.93
N LEU A 96 -18.74 -2.66 -15.48
CA LEU A 96 -19.29 -3.05 -14.16
C LEU A 96 -19.63 -4.55 -14.12
N GLU A 97 -20.04 -5.12 -15.23
CA GLU A 97 -20.29 -6.55 -15.36
C GLU A 97 -19.01 -7.37 -15.22
N ASP A 98 -17.89 -6.93 -15.81
CA ASP A 98 -16.58 -7.55 -15.63
C ASP A 98 -16.10 -7.47 -14.16
N PHE A 99 -16.41 -6.37 -13.49
CA PHE A 99 -16.13 -6.23 -12.05
C PHE A 99 -16.97 -7.23 -11.23
N ASP A 100 -18.26 -7.35 -11.51
CA ASP A 100 -19.15 -8.29 -10.82
C ASP A 100 -18.70 -9.75 -11.05
N GLU A 101 -18.24 -10.10 -12.27
CA GLU A 101 -17.65 -11.40 -12.58
C GLU A 101 -16.35 -11.65 -11.80
N LEU A 102 -15.48 -10.65 -11.70
CA LEU A 102 -14.24 -10.74 -10.93
C LEU A 102 -14.54 -10.99 -9.46
N VAL A 103 -15.45 -10.21 -8.85
CA VAL A 103 -15.85 -10.38 -7.45
C VAL A 103 -16.43 -11.78 -7.21
N ALA A 104 -17.31 -12.24 -8.09
CA ALA A 104 -17.89 -13.58 -7.99
C ALA A 104 -16.82 -14.68 -8.07
N ALA A 105 -15.84 -14.55 -8.97
CA ALA A 105 -14.74 -15.51 -9.13
C ALA A 105 -13.81 -15.52 -7.90
N LEU A 106 -13.48 -14.35 -7.35
CA LEU A 106 -12.66 -14.23 -6.13
C LEU A 106 -13.38 -14.85 -4.93
N HIS A 107 -14.64 -14.52 -4.72
CA HIS A 107 -15.44 -15.10 -3.63
C HIS A 107 -15.60 -16.61 -3.77
N ALA A 108 -15.81 -17.13 -5.00
CA ALA A 108 -15.83 -18.57 -5.24
C ALA A 108 -14.51 -19.27 -4.89
N ALA A 109 -13.39 -18.54 -4.96
CA ALA A 109 -12.07 -19.01 -4.54
C ALA A 109 -11.78 -18.77 -3.04
N GLY A 110 -12.72 -18.20 -2.27
CA GLY A 110 -12.54 -17.84 -0.86
C GLY A 110 -11.68 -16.60 -0.64
N ILE A 111 -11.52 -15.74 -1.65
CA ILE A 111 -10.69 -14.53 -1.62
C ILE A 111 -11.60 -13.31 -1.48
N LYS A 112 -11.33 -12.46 -0.49
CA LYS A 112 -12.03 -11.21 -0.24
C LYS A 112 -11.59 -10.10 -1.19
N VAL A 113 -12.42 -9.07 -1.37
CA VAL A 113 -12.17 -7.96 -2.30
C VAL A 113 -12.11 -6.64 -1.54
N VAL A 114 -10.97 -5.96 -1.66
CA VAL A 114 -10.73 -4.60 -1.16
C VAL A 114 -10.53 -3.69 -2.36
N VAL A 115 -11.26 -2.58 -2.44
CA VAL A 115 -11.09 -1.58 -3.51
C VAL A 115 -10.50 -0.30 -2.97
N ASP A 116 -9.71 0.37 -3.79
CA ASP A 116 -9.16 1.69 -3.47
C ASP A 116 -10.26 2.74 -3.51
N LEU A 117 -10.32 3.63 -2.55
CA LEU A 117 -11.20 4.78 -2.51
C LEU A 117 -10.35 6.04 -2.40
N VAL A 118 -10.51 6.99 -3.31
CA VAL A 118 -9.70 8.22 -3.41
C VAL A 118 -10.54 9.44 -3.00
N PRO A 119 -10.74 9.70 -1.71
CA PRO A 119 -11.74 10.66 -1.27
C PRO A 119 -11.21 12.09 -1.09
N ASN A 120 -9.90 12.33 -1.13
CA ASN A 120 -9.35 13.67 -0.90
C ASN A 120 -9.70 14.65 -2.05
N HIS A 121 -9.73 14.17 -3.28
CA HIS A 121 -9.88 14.96 -4.51
C HIS A 121 -10.65 14.17 -5.57
N THR A 122 -11.10 14.83 -6.60
CA THR A 122 -11.58 14.19 -7.84
C THR A 122 -10.61 14.48 -8.97
N SER A 123 -10.85 13.90 -10.16
CA SER A 123 -10.28 14.43 -11.38
C SER A 123 -10.85 15.82 -11.70
N ASP A 124 -10.10 16.63 -12.42
CA ASP A 124 -10.59 17.88 -13.01
C ASP A 124 -11.68 17.63 -14.08
N ARG A 125 -11.82 16.40 -14.57
CA ARG A 125 -12.87 15.96 -15.49
C ARG A 125 -14.15 15.51 -14.80
N HIS A 126 -14.14 15.33 -13.49
CA HIS A 126 -15.33 14.95 -12.73
C HIS A 126 -16.45 15.96 -12.97
N VAL A 127 -17.69 15.47 -13.16
CA VAL A 127 -18.85 16.28 -13.49
C VAL A 127 -19.04 17.46 -12.52
N TRP A 128 -18.81 17.25 -11.23
CA TRP A 128 -18.91 18.29 -10.21
C TRP A 128 -17.88 19.40 -10.39
N PHE A 129 -16.64 19.08 -10.77
CA PHE A 129 -15.62 20.10 -10.97
C PHE A 129 -15.89 20.91 -12.24
N GLN A 130 -16.36 20.27 -13.31
CA GLN A 130 -16.80 20.96 -14.52
C GLN A 130 -17.97 21.90 -14.26
N GLU A 131 -18.96 21.47 -13.43
CA GLU A 131 -20.04 22.34 -12.97
C GLU A 131 -19.52 23.52 -12.13
N ALA A 132 -18.56 23.27 -11.24
CA ALA A 132 -17.94 24.30 -10.40
C ALA A 132 -17.24 25.38 -11.24
N LEU A 133 -16.48 24.96 -12.27
CA LEU A 133 -15.82 25.87 -13.20
C LEU A 133 -16.81 26.73 -14.01
N ALA A 134 -17.95 26.14 -14.43
CA ALA A 134 -18.99 26.81 -15.17
C ALA A 134 -19.88 27.72 -14.30
N SER A 135 -19.78 27.62 -12.99
CA SER A 135 -20.66 28.31 -12.03
C SER A 135 -20.01 29.59 -11.47
N PRO A 136 -20.80 30.58 -11.05
CA PRO A 136 -20.26 31.81 -10.46
C PRO A 136 -19.67 31.56 -9.07
N LYS A 137 -18.83 32.50 -8.62
CA LYS A 137 -18.29 32.54 -7.26
C LYS A 137 -19.40 32.39 -6.22
N GLY A 138 -19.12 31.59 -5.17
CA GLY A 138 -20.07 31.38 -4.06
C GLY A 138 -21.26 30.49 -4.40
N SER A 139 -21.29 29.88 -5.59
CA SER A 139 -22.34 28.91 -5.94
C SER A 139 -22.19 27.60 -5.15
N PRO A 140 -23.29 26.84 -4.94
CA PRO A 140 -23.22 25.51 -4.31
C PRO A 140 -22.29 24.54 -5.05
N ALA A 141 -22.18 24.64 -6.38
CA ALA A 141 -21.27 23.79 -7.16
C ALA A 141 -19.80 24.04 -6.80
N ARG A 142 -19.39 25.29 -6.59
CA ARG A 142 -18.03 25.63 -6.13
C ARG A 142 -17.78 25.23 -4.67
N ASP A 143 -18.81 25.22 -3.83
CA ASP A 143 -18.67 24.84 -2.42
C ASP A 143 -18.34 23.35 -2.22
N ARG A 144 -18.49 22.51 -3.25
CA ARG A 144 -18.03 21.12 -3.22
C ARG A 144 -16.51 20.97 -3.20
N TYR A 145 -15.77 22.02 -3.60
CA TYR A 145 -14.31 22.04 -3.68
C TYR A 145 -13.71 23.17 -2.87
N VAL A 146 -12.40 23.15 -2.70
CA VAL A 146 -11.68 24.20 -1.98
C VAL A 146 -11.32 25.33 -2.94
N PHE A 147 -12.14 26.36 -3.01
CA PHE A 147 -11.87 27.61 -3.73
C PHE A 147 -11.49 28.75 -2.77
N ARG A 148 -10.60 29.64 -3.22
CA ARG A 148 -10.26 30.89 -2.51
C ARG A 148 -10.09 32.03 -3.53
N ASP A 149 -10.41 33.25 -3.11
CA ASP A 149 -10.06 34.44 -3.88
C ASP A 149 -8.54 34.62 -3.89
N GLY A 150 -8.01 34.93 -5.06
CA GLY A 150 -6.60 35.25 -5.21
C GLY A 150 -6.23 36.58 -4.54
N THR A 151 -4.94 36.79 -4.36
CA THR A 151 -4.37 38.04 -3.87
C THR A 151 -3.93 38.95 -5.03
N GLY A 152 -3.45 40.15 -4.73
CA GLY A 152 -3.03 41.13 -5.75
C GLY A 152 -4.20 41.80 -6.47
N PRO A 153 -3.90 42.65 -7.49
CA PRO A 153 -4.94 43.28 -8.28
C PRO A 153 -5.80 42.22 -9.00
N ASP A 154 -7.13 42.35 -8.85
CA ASP A 154 -8.10 41.44 -9.50
C ASP A 154 -7.93 39.94 -9.20
N GLY A 155 -7.27 39.59 -8.07
CA GLY A 155 -7.03 38.19 -7.72
C GLY A 155 -6.01 37.48 -8.62
N SER A 156 -5.08 38.21 -9.21
CA SER A 156 -4.11 37.70 -10.18
C SER A 156 -2.96 36.87 -9.59
N LEU A 157 -2.81 36.89 -8.27
CA LEU A 157 -1.83 36.08 -7.55
C LEU A 157 -2.52 34.99 -6.74
N PRO A 158 -1.84 33.84 -6.49
CA PRO A 158 -2.44 32.76 -5.68
C PRO A 158 -2.79 33.21 -4.27
N PRO A 159 -3.75 32.52 -3.62
CA PRO A 159 -4.16 32.83 -2.24
C PRO A 159 -3.03 32.67 -1.21
N ALA A 160 -2.11 31.72 -1.46
CA ALA A 160 -0.93 31.43 -0.65
C ALA A 160 0.19 30.87 -1.53
N ASP A 161 1.41 30.80 -0.98
CA ASP A 161 2.62 30.31 -1.63
C ASP A 161 2.82 28.79 -1.51
N TRP A 162 1.74 28.04 -1.32
CA TRP A 162 1.79 26.61 -1.06
C TRP A 162 2.29 25.80 -2.24
N THR A 163 3.00 24.72 -1.91
CA THR A 163 3.53 23.75 -2.88
C THR A 163 2.75 22.45 -2.85
N SER A 164 2.53 21.89 -4.03
CA SER A 164 1.91 20.57 -4.21
C SER A 164 2.86 19.45 -3.78
N THR A 165 2.32 18.32 -3.35
CA THR A 165 3.09 17.11 -3.03
C THR A 165 3.93 16.60 -4.21
N PHE A 166 3.43 16.80 -5.44
CA PHE A 166 4.15 16.46 -6.66
C PHE A 166 5.04 17.58 -7.20
N GLY A 167 5.23 18.65 -6.42
CA GLY A 167 6.02 19.83 -6.82
C GLY A 167 5.21 20.87 -7.58
N GLY A 168 5.76 22.09 -7.62
CA GLY A 168 5.07 23.25 -8.18
C GLY A 168 4.00 23.84 -7.24
N PRO A 169 3.24 24.87 -7.72
CA PRO A 169 2.19 25.50 -6.90
C PRO A 169 1.07 24.54 -6.55
N ALA A 170 0.42 24.73 -5.39
CA ALA A 170 -0.78 23.99 -4.97
C ALA A 170 -2.09 24.69 -5.32
N TRP A 171 -2.03 25.84 -5.99
CA TRP A 171 -3.19 26.64 -6.38
C TRP A 171 -3.18 26.92 -7.88
N GLU A 172 -4.33 26.72 -8.55
CA GLU A 172 -4.53 27.02 -9.96
C GLU A 172 -5.63 28.05 -10.16
N PRO A 173 -5.43 29.07 -11.06
CA PRO A 173 -6.44 30.10 -11.33
C PRO A 173 -7.57 29.56 -12.19
N VAL A 174 -8.80 30.02 -11.92
CA VAL A 174 -9.97 29.70 -12.76
C VAL A 174 -10.39 30.85 -13.69
N GLY A 175 -9.64 31.95 -13.72
CA GLY A 175 -9.82 33.04 -14.66
C GLY A 175 -10.81 34.14 -14.24
N ASP A 176 -11.46 34.01 -13.07
CA ASP A 176 -12.40 35.01 -12.52
C ASP A 176 -11.90 35.63 -11.20
N GLY A 177 -10.61 35.47 -10.91
CA GLY A 177 -9.96 35.93 -9.69
C GLY A 177 -10.06 34.96 -8.52
N GLN A 178 -10.67 33.79 -8.71
CA GLN A 178 -10.57 32.66 -7.78
C GLN A 178 -9.54 31.63 -8.25
N TRP A 179 -9.12 30.81 -7.28
CA TRP A 179 -8.16 29.73 -7.41
C TRP A 179 -8.71 28.51 -6.69
N TYR A 180 -8.47 27.31 -7.22
CA TYR A 180 -8.77 26.06 -6.51
C TYR A 180 -7.50 25.44 -5.93
N LEU A 181 -7.65 24.77 -4.80
CA LEU A 181 -6.59 23.99 -4.16
C LEU A 181 -6.45 22.63 -4.85
N HIS A 182 -5.22 22.24 -5.11
CA HIS A 182 -4.84 20.86 -5.46
C HIS A 182 -3.59 20.47 -4.66
N TYR A 183 -3.79 19.69 -3.62
CA TYR A 183 -2.66 19.25 -2.79
C TYR A 183 -1.74 18.27 -3.54
N PHE A 184 -2.27 17.60 -4.57
CA PHE A 184 -1.57 16.70 -5.50
C PHE A 184 -1.43 17.35 -6.89
N ALA A 185 -1.74 16.61 -7.96
CA ALA A 185 -1.68 17.15 -9.31
C ALA A 185 -2.72 18.26 -9.54
N LYS A 186 -2.45 19.21 -10.45
CA LYS A 186 -3.44 20.24 -10.80
C LYS A 186 -4.72 19.64 -11.39
N GLU A 187 -4.63 18.44 -11.93
CA GLU A 187 -5.76 17.64 -12.39
C GLU A 187 -6.52 16.95 -11.26
N GLN A 188 -6.15 17.19 -9.97
CA GLN A 188 -6.74 16.58 -8.77
C GLN A 188 -7.24 17.66 -7.80
N PRO A 189 -8.34 18.41 -8.13
CA PRO A 189 -8.91 19.44 -7.26
C PRO A 189 -9.42 18.86 -5.95
N ASP A 190 -9.04 19.47 -4.82
CA ASP A 190 -9.38 19.03 -3.47
C ASP A 190 -10.84 19.26 -3.13
N LEU A 191 -11.51 18.23 -2.63
CA LEU A 191 -12.89 18.27 -2.17
C LEU A 191 -13.02 19.03 -0.83
N ASN A 192 -14.16 19.69 -0.65
CA ASN A 192 -14.55 20.34 0.59
C ASN A 192 -15.40 19.41 1.47
N TRP A 193 -14.77 18.67 2.36
CA TRP A 193 -15.43 17.72 3.27
C TRP A 193 -16.30 18.36 4.36
N LYS A 194 -16.33 19.70 4.47
CA LYS A 194 -17.35 20.41 5.27
C LYS A 194 -18.71 20.45 4.58
N ASN A 195 -18.72 20.26 3.25
CA ASN A 195 -19.95 20.23 2.46
C ASN A 195 -20.68 18.91 2.67
N ARG A 196 -21.95 18.96 3.09
CA ARG A 196 -22.75 17.76 3.36
C ARG A 196 -23.00 16.93 2.10
N GLU A 197 -23.16 17.58 0.94
CA GLU A 197 -23.37 16.89 -0.35
C GLU A 197 -22.16 15.97 -0.69
N VAL A 198 -20.95 16.44 -0.42
CA VAL A 198 -19.73 15.62 -0.59
C VAL A 198 -19.77 14.41 0.33
N ARG A 199 -20.08 14.59 1.63
CA ARG A 199 -20.18 13.46 2.57
C ARG A 199 -21.25 12.45 2.14
N ASP A 200 -22.44 12.91 1.76
CA ASP A 200 -23.56 12.04 1.37
C ASP A 200 -23.28 11.24 0.10
N ASP A 201 -22.58 11.83 -0.85
CA ASP A 201 -22.20 11.13 -2.09
C ASP A 201 -21.19 10.01 -1.81
N PHE A 202 -20.21 10.23 -0.92
CA PHE A 202 -19.30 9.18 -0.53
C PHE A 202 -19.99 8.06 0.27
N LEU A 203 -20.99 8.35 1.11
CA LEU A 203 -21.83 7.31 1.72
C LEU A 203 -22.55 6.48 0.65
N THR A 204 -23.02 7.14 -0.43
CA THR A 204 -23.63 6.46 -1.58
C THR A 204 -22.61 5.58 -2.32
N THR A 205 -21.40 6.08 -2.53
CA THR A 205 -20.30 5.34 -3.18
C THR A 205 -19.89 4.10 -2.37
N LEU A 206 -19.78 4.23 -1.04
CA LEU A 206 -19.49 3.09 -0.16
C LEU A 206 -20.57 2.00 -0.27
N ARG A 207 -21.86 2.39 -0.29
CA ARG A 207 -22.97 1.43 -0.47
C ARG A 207 -22.95 0.79 -1.85
N PHE A 208 -22.71 1.58 -2.90
CA PHE A 208 -22.67 1.10 -4.28
C PHE A 208 -21.69 -0.06 -4.46
N TRP A 209 -20.47 0.07 -3.95
CA TRP A 209 -19.47 -0.99 -4.04
C TRP A 209 -19.72 -2.14 -3.06
N SER A 210 -20.19 -1.84 -1.85
CA SER A 210 -20.55 -2.88 -0.87
C SER A 210 -21.70 -3.76 -1.35
N ASP A 211 -22.69 -3.19 -2.04
CA ASP A 211 -23.83 -3.92 -2.63
C ASP A 211 -23.39 -4.81 -3.80
N ARG A 212 -22.27 -4.49 -4.47
CA ARG A 212 -21.61 -5.30 -5.50
C ARG A 212 -20.66 -6.37 -4.94
N GLY A 213 -20.59 -6.53 -3.61
CA GLY A 213 -19.83 -7.58 -2.97
C GLY A 213 -18.43 -7.17 -2.50
N VAL A 214 -18.06 -5.89 -2.54
CA VAL A 214 -16.80 -5.43 -1.95
C VAL A 214 -16.79 -5.69 -0.45
N ASP A 215 -15.75 -6.33 0.07
CA ASP A 215 -15.59 -6.70 1.48
C ASP A 215 -14.91 -5.59 2.29
N GLY A 216 -14.14 -4.72 1.64
CA GLY A 216 -13.42 -3.63 2.30
C GLY A 216 -12.90 -2.56 1.36
N PHE A 217 -12.32 -1.51 1.95
CA PHE A 217 -11.81 -0.34 1.23
C PHE A 217 -10.40 0.01 1.69
N ARG A 218 -9.54 0.39 0.75
CA ARG A 218 -8.30 1.11 1.07
C ARG A 218 -8.58 2.60 0.85
N VAL A 219 -8.40 3.40 1.89
CA VAL A 219 -8.70 4.83 1.85
C VAL A 219 -7.43 5.61 1.58
N ASP A 220 -7.36 6.15 0.37
CA ASP A 220 -6.27 6.99 -0.10
C ASP A 220 -6.23 8.32 0.66
N VAL A 221 -5.04 8.80 1.01
CA VAL A 221 -4.83 10.08 1.71
C VAL A 221 -5.80 10.29 2.88
N ALA A 222 -6.03 9.24 3.67
CA ALA A 222 -7.04 9.25 4.74
C ALA A 222 -6.86 10.40 5.75
N HIS A 223 -5.67 10.92 5.91
CA HIS A 223 -5.33 12.03 6.80
C HIS A 223 -5.59 13.42 6.22
N GLY A 224 -5.91 13.52 4.92
CA GLY A 224 -6.01 14.78 4.18
C GLY A 224 -7.42 15.34 3.97
N LEU A 225 -8.49 14.58 4.29
CA LEU A 225 -9.86 14.95 3.93
C LEU A 225 -10.33 16.24 4.63
N ALA A 226 -10.18 16.30 5.94
CA ALA A 226 -10.61 17.45 6.72
C ALA A 226 -9.61 18.61 6.60
N LYS A 227 -10.13 19.77 6.19
CA LYS A 227 -9.34 21.00 6.04
C LYS A 227 -9.98 22.13 6.84
N ASN A 228 -9.16 22.90 7.55
CA ASN A 228 -9.63 24.11 8.26
C ASN A 228 -8.81 25.30 7.83
N LEU A 229 -9.26 25.94 6.77
CA LEU A 229 -8.58 27.06 6.15
C LEU A 229 -9.12 28.37 6.72
N PRO A 230 -8.30 29.15 7.45
CA PRO A 230 -8.66 30.49 7.91
C PRO A 230 -8.81 31.46 6.72
N ASP A 231 -9.42 32.62 6.95
CA ASP A 231 -9.55 33.65 5.91
C ASP A 231 -8.19 34.15 5.43
N ALA A 232 -7.27 34.41 6.35
CA ALA A 232 -5.86 34.66 6.04
C ALA A 232 -5.09 33.33 6.09
N LEU A 233 -4.70 32.83 4.91
CA LEU A 233 -3.98 31.56 4.82
C LEU A 233 -2.54 31.72 5.34
N PRO A 234 -2.00 30.72 6.04
CA PRO A 234 -0.60 30.70 6.42
C PRO A 234 0.29 30.59 5.18
N THR A 235 1.53 31.05 5.29
CA THR A 235 2.58 30.78 4.31
C THR A 235 2.98 29.30 4.32
N GLN A 236 3.67 28.84 3.27
CA GLN A 236 4.23 27.47 3.25
C GLN A 236 5.10 27.20 4.48
N ALA A 237 5.98 28.14 4.83
CA ALA A 237 6.86 27.98 6.00
C ALA A 237 6.10 27.87 7.32
N GLU A 238 4.98 28.57 7.47
CA GLU A 238 4.09 28.46 8.64
C GLU A 238 3.35 27.13 8.65
N LEU A 239 2.91 26.61 7.49
CA LEU A 239 2.35 25.27 7.37
C LEU A 239 3.35 24.19 7.78
N ASP A 240 4.57 24.26 7.25
CA ASP A 240 5.62 23.27 7.54
C ASP A 240 6.01 23.26 9.04
N ALA A 241 5.93 24.42 9.70
CA ALA A 241 6.20 24.57 11.13
C ALA A 241 5.00 24.20 12.01
N HIS A 242 3.81 23.98 11.43
CA HIS A 242 2.61 23.71 12.22
C HIS A 242 2.68 22.29 12.81
N PRO A 243 2.33 22.11 14.10
CA PRO A 243 2.28 20.78 14.70
C PRO A 243 1.33 19.84 13.96
N LYS A 244 1.75 18.57 13.83
CA LYS A 244 0.90 17.48 13.30
C LYS A 244 0.19 16.74 14.44
N ASP A 245 -0.54 17.50 15.26
CA ASP A 245 -1.15 17.07 16.53
C ASP A 245 -2.70 17.00 16.48
N GLY A 246 -3.27 17.07 15.28
CA GLY A 246 -4.72 17.12 15.06
C GLY A 246 -5.27 18.52 14.77
N THR A 247 -4.44 19.55 14.84
CA THR A 247 -4.83 20.95 14.62
C THR A 247 -4.30 21.54 13.32
N HIS A 248 -3.41 20.85 12.61
CA HIS A 248 -2.84 21.31 11.35
C HIS A 248 -3.95 21.67 10.32
N PRO A 249 -3.84 22.78 9.55
CA PRO A 249 -4.89 23.21 8.64
C PRO A 249 -5.30 22.22 7.56
N LEU A 250 -4.35 21.37 7.08
CA LEU A 250 -4.53 20.45 5.95
C LEU A 250 -4.27 18.99 6.29
N TRP A 251 -3.67 18.68 7.44
CA TRP A 251 -3.06 17.37 7.70
C TRP A 251 -3.51 16.79 9.02
N ASP A 252 -3.96 15.53 9.02
CA ASP A 252 -4.25 14.75 10.23
C ASP A 252 -5.11 15.49 11.27
N ARG A 253 -6.17 16.12 10.80
CA ARG A 253 -7.07 16.86 11.67
C ARG A 253 -7.99 15.94 12.46
N ASP A 254 -8.28 16.34 13.72
CA ASP A 254 -9.16 15.56 14.58
C ASP A 254 -10.59 15.43 14.02
N ASP A 255 -11.07 16.41 13.30
CA ASP A 255 -12.40 16.41 12.69
C ASP A 255 -12.55 15.42 11.51
N VAL A 256 -11.48 14.84 10.98
CA VAL A 256 -11.56 13.77 9.96
C VAL A 256 -12.24 12.51 10.51
N HIS A 257 -12.10 12.25 11.81
CA HIS A 257 -12.67 11.06 12.44
C HIS A 257 -14.19 11.08 12.52
N GLU A 258 -14.84 12.26 12.43
CA GLU A 258 -16.31 12.39 12.28
C GLU A 258 -16.77 11.81 10.94
N ILE A 259 -15.98 11.99 9.86
CA ILE A 259 -16.27 11.43 8.54
C ILE A 259 -16.19 9.91 8.63
N TYR A 260 -15.16 9.38 9.27
CA TYR A 260 -14.96 7.92 9.39
C TYR A 260 -15.97 7.25 10.31
N ALA A 261 -16.50 7.95 11.31
CA ALA A 261 -17.61 7.46 12.10
C ALA A 261 -18.90 7.28 11.25
N GLU A 262 -19.22 8.25 10.36
CA GLU A 262 -20.32 8.10 9.40
C GLU A 262 -20.10 6.90 8.44
N TRP A 263 -18.87 6.69 7.97
CA TRP A 263 -18.53 5.55 7.13
C TRP A 263 -18.64 4.22 7.89
N ARG A 264 -18.24 4.19 9.16
CA ARG A 264 -18.38 3.01 10.02
C ARG A 264 -19.86 2.60 10.19
N GLU A 265 -20.78 3.55 10.26
CA GLU A 265 -22.22 3.23 10.27
C GLU A 265 -22.63 2.49 8.99
N VAL A 266 -22.13 2.93 7.82
CA VAL A 266 -22.37 2.21 6.56
C VAL A 266 -21.76 0.82 6.62
N PHE A 267 -20.51 0.67 7.02
CA PHE A 267 -19.84 -0.64 7.08
C PHE A 267 -20.56 -1.62 7.99
N ASN A 268 -21.02 -1.16 9.16
CA ASN A 268 -21.74 -1.98 10.13
C ASN A 268 -23.17 -2.34 9.69
N SER A 269 -23.70 -1.72 8.63
CA SER A 269 -25.01 -2.07 8.09
C SER A 269 -25.00 -3.33 7.23
N TYR A 270 -23.84 -3.90 6.95
CA TYR A 270 -23.65 -5.14 6.20
C TYR A 270 -23.37 -6.32 7.13
N ASP A 271 -23.65 -7.54 6.65
CA ASP A 271 -23.33 -8.79 7.32
C ASP A 271 -22.60 -9.73 6.35
N PRO A 272 -21.32 -10.07 6.60
CA PRO A 272 -20.45 -9.50 7.63
C PRO A 272 -20.19 -7.99 7.42
N PRO A 273 -19.84 -7.26 8.49
CA PRO A 273 -19.49 -5.85 8.40
C PRO A 273 -18.32 -5.60 7.44
N ARG A 274 -18.38 -4.51 6.68
CA ARG A 274 -17.26 -4.09 5.83
C ARG A 274 -16.15 -3.50 6.71
N THR A 275 -14.94 -3.46 6.15
CA THR A 275 -13.76 -2.90 6.81
C THR A 275 -13.08 -1.87 5.91
N ALA A 276 -12.15 -1.11 6.49
CA ALA A 276 -11.26 -0.30 5.67
C ALA A 276 -9.85 -0.24 6.29
N VAL A 277 -8.86 0.03 5.44
CA VAL A 277 -7.50 0.35 5.84
C VAL A 277 -7.15 1.77 5.40
N ALA A 278 -6.70 2.58 6.34
CA ALA A 278 -6.29 3.97 6.07
C ALA A 278 -4.87 4.01 5.50
N GLU A 279 -4.68 4.71 4.38
CA GLU A 279 -3.38 5.25 4.08
C GLU A 279 -3.24 6.59 4.81
N ALA A 280 -2.54 6.55 5.94
CA ALA A 280 -2.39 7.72 6.81
C ALA A 280 -0.91 7.93 7.16
N TRP A 281 -0.31 8.94 6.55
CA TRP A 281 1.07 9.40 6.86
C TRP A 281 1.04 10.33 8.07
N VAL A 282 0.85 9.74 9.25
CA VAL A 282 0.67 10.45 10.52
C VAL A 282 1.63 9.93 11.57
N GLU A 283 1.82 10.71 12.63
CA GLU A 283 2.57 10.25 13.80
C GLU A 283 2.00 8.92 14.31
N ALA A 284 2.88 7.99 14.68
CA ALA A 284 2.48 6.63 15.04
C ALA A 284 1.43 6.59 16.16
N SER A 285 1.55 7.48 17.18
CA SER A 285 0.60 7.63 18.28
C SER A 285 -0.82 8.04 17.82
N ARG A 286 -0.96 8.62 16.63
CA ARG A 286 -2.24 9.06 16.08
C ARG A 286 -2.87 8.00 15.17
N ARG A 287 -2.08 7.06 14.69
CA ARG A 287 -2.49 5.97 13.78
C ARG A 287 -3.64 5.13 14.35
N ALA A 288 -3.61 4.89 15.65
CA ALA A 288 -4.63 4.14 16.37
C ALA A 288 -6.05 4.72 16.23
N ARG A 289 -6.20 6.03 16.04
CA ARG A 289 -7.51 6.68 15.84
C ARG A 289 -8.14 6.27 14.50
N TYR A 290 -7.34 6.15 13.43
CA TYR A 290 -7.80 5.65 12.13
C TYR A 290 -8.16 4.17 12.19
N ALA A 291 -7.37 3.39 12.92
CA ALA A 291 -7.52 1.95 13.08
C ALA A 291 -8.56 1.53 14.14
N SER A 292 -9.21 2.48 14.82
CA SER A 292 -10.18 2.19 15.87
C SER A 292 -11.42 1.47 15.35
N ALA A 293 -12.16 0.84 16.26
CA ALA A 293 -13.42 0.17 15.95
C ALA A 293 -14.53 1.15 15.51
N GLU A 294 -14.46 2.40 15.95
CA GLU A 294 -15.35 3.48 15.53
C GLU A 294 -14.89 4.17 14.23
N GLY A 295 -13.65 3.92 13.80
CA GLY A 295 -13.05 4.46 12.59
C GLY A 295 -13.04 3.47 11.44
N LEU A 296 -11.93 3.42 10.70
CA LEU A 296 -11.78 2.58 9.51
C LEU A 296 -11.51 1.10 9.82
N GLY A 297 -10.96 0.79 11.00
CA GLY A 297 -10.64 -0.58 11.45
C GLY A 297 -9.15 -0.92 11.34
N GLN A 298 -8.47 -0.45 10.31
CA GLN A 298 -7.02 -0.58 10.13
C GLN A 298 -6.39 0.72 9.62
N ALA A 299 -5.08 0.85 9.83
CA ALA A 299 -4.25 1.88 9.20
C ALA A 299 -2.90 1.25 8.83
N PHE A 300 -2.36 1.62 7.67
CA PHE A 300 -1.05 1.15 7.26
C PHE A 300 0.03 1.57 8.25
N ASN A 301 0.89 0.63 8.56
CA ASN A 301 2.15 0.84 9.24
C ASN A 301 3.27 0.86 8.20
N PHE A 302 3.73 2.06 7.85
CA PHE A 302 4.81 2.25 6.88
C PHE A 302 6.21 2.21 7.51
N ASP A 303 6.32 2.08 8.84
CA ASP A 303 7.62 2.09 9.52
C ASP A 303 8.49 0.93 9.03
N LEU A 304 7.90 -0.27 8.87
CA LEU A 304 8.63 -1.45 8.37
C LEU A 304 8.96 -1.33 6.87
N LEU A 305 8.08 -0.70 6.08
CA LEU A 305 8.32 -0.42 4.67
C LEU A 305 9.53 0.52 4.50
N GLU A 306 9.74 1.47 5.39
CA GLU A 306 10.85 2.41 5.34
C GLU A 306 12.15 1.91 5.99
N ALA A 307 12.11 0.79 6.74
CA ALA A 307 13.26 0.26 7.45
C ALA A 307 14.34 -0.29 6.52
N ASP A 308 15.60 -0.11 6.89
CA ASP A 308 16.70 -0.89 6.34
C ASP A 308 16.60 -2.34 6.83
N PHE A 309 17.25 -3.29 6.15
CA PHE A 309 17.32 -4.69 6.61
C PHE A 309 18.26 -4.77 7.82
N ASP A 310 17.75 -4.41 8.98
CA ASP A 310 18.50 -4.27 10.24
C ASP A 310 17.70 -4.82 11.44
N ALA A 311 18.34 -5.64 12.26
CA ALA A 311 17.69 -6.33 13.38
C ALA A 311 17.14 -5.36 14.43
N ALA A 312 17.89 -4.30 14.77
CA ALA A 312 17.47 -3.34 15.79
C ALA A 312 16.25 -2.54 15.30
N GLN A 313 16.29 -2.02 14.06
CA GLN A 313 15.18 -1.30 13.47
C GLN A 313 13.91 -2.18 13.41
N PHE A 314 14.01 -3.40 12.89
CA PHE A 314 12.87 -4.32 12.82
C PHE A 314 12.31 -4.64 14.21
N GLY A 315 13.19 -4.95 15.17
CA GLY A 315 12.77 -5.26 16.54
C GLY A 315 12.03 -4.10 17.22
N GLU A 316 12.56 -2.89 17.12
CA GLU A 316 11.94 -1.67 17.66
C GLU A 316 10.59 -1.36 17.00
N ILE A 317 10.54 -1.40 15.67
CA ILE A 317 9.31 -1.14 14.90
C ILE A 317 8.22 -2.16 15.23
N ILE A 318 8.56 -3.44 15.24
CA ILE A 318 7.60 -4.52 15.52
C ILE A 318 7.05 -4.36 16.95
N THR A 319 7.92 -4.19 17.94
CA THR A 319 7.53 -4.02 19.34
C THR A 319 6.59 -2.84 19.51
N PHE A 320 7.01 -1.67 19.03
CA PHE A 320 6.26 -0.44 19.16
C PHE A 320 4.87 -0.50 18.53
N ASN A 321 4.76 -1.06 17.31
CA ASN A 321 3.47 -1.13 16.63
C ASN A 321 2.52 -2.18 17.22
N LEU A 322 3.04 -3.25 17.79
CA LEU A 322 2.23 -4.23 18.52
C LEU A 322 1.71 -3.66 19.85
N GLU A 323 2.53 -2.88 20.56
CA GLU A 323 2.11 -2.17 21.78
C GLU A 323 0.98 -1.19 21.47
N LEU A 324 1.13 -0.34 20.45
CA LEU A 324 0.07 0.58 20.00
C LEU A 324 -1.22 -0.13 19.62
N ALA A 325 -1.13 -1.26 18.90
CA ALA A 325 -2.28 -2.06 18.54
C ALA A 325 -2.98 -2.65 19.76
N ALA A 326 -2.21 -3.15 20.74
CA ALA A 326 -2.75 -3.69 21.98
C ALA A 326 -3.44 -2.62 22.83
N GLU A 327 -2.85 -1.43 22.97
CA GLU A 327 -3.41 -0.30 23.72
C GLU A 327 -4.74 0.19 23.12
N SER A 328 -4.82 0.27 21.80
CA SER A 328 -6.01 0.76 21.09
C SER A 328 -7.07 -0.33 20.84
N GLY A 329 -6.74 -1.62 21.05
CA GLY A 329 -7.59 -2.75 20.66
C GLY A 329 -7.71 -2.94 19.14
N SER A 330 -6.91 -2.24 18.36
CA SER A 330 -6.82 -2.38 16.91
C SER A 330 -5.94 -3.59 16.52
N SER A 331 -5.76 -3.80 15.21
CA SER A 331 -4.78 -4.71 14.65
C SER A 331 -3.80 -3.92 13.79
N THR A 332 -2.52 -4.30 13.81
CA THR A 332 -1.53 -3.65 12.96
C THR A 332 -1.48 -4.27 11.56
N THR A 333 -0.85 -3.56 10.63
CA THR A 333 -0.62 -4.01 9.25
C THR A 333 0.88 -4.04 8.98
N TRP A 334 1.34 -4.94 8.12
CA TRP A 334 2.72 -5.06 7.73
C TRP A 334 2.84 -5.02 6.22
N VAL A 335 3.75 -4.21 5.71
CA VAL A 335 3.97 -4.02 4.29
C VAL A 335 5.45 -3.74 4.02
N LEU A 336 6.01 -4.38 2.99
CA LEU A 336 7.39 -4.16 2.56
C LEU A 336 7.48 -3.44 1.21
N SER A 337 6.48 -3.55 0.35
CA SER A 337 6.40 -2.83 -0.93
C SER A 337 4.97 -2.50 -1.29
N ASN A 338 4.78 -1.48 -2.11
CA ASN A 338 3.54 -1.12 -2.76
C ASN A 338 3.86 -0.45 -4.13
N HIS A 339 2.85 0.10 -4.78
CA HIS A 339 2.97 0.77 -6.08
C HIS A 339 3.59 2.18 -6.04
N ASP A 340 4.02 2.65 -4.87
CA ASP A 340 4.56 4.02 -4.65
C ASP A 340 6.02 4.03 -4.18
N VAL A 341 6.61 2.87 -3.92
CA VAL A 341 7.99 2.76 -3.43
C VAL A 341 8.81 1.79 -4.27
N VAL A 342 10.12 2.00 -4.27
CA VAL A 342 11.08 1.05 -4.85
C VAL A 342 10.90 -0.33 -4.21
N ARG A 343 10.86 -1.39 -5.01
CA ARG A 343 10.66 -2.76 -4.54
C ARG A 343 11.69 -3.15 -3.48
N HIS A 344 11.27 -3.81 -2.42
CA HIS A 344 12.16 -4.13 -1.29
C HIS A 344 13.32 -5.08 -1.67
N ALA A 345 13.16 -5.93 -2.70
CA ALA A 345 14.27 -6.72 -3.23
C ALA A 345 15.43 -5.83 -3.73
N THR A 346 15.11 -4.70 -4.36
CA THR A 346 16.11 -3.69 -4.77
C THR A 346 16.62 -2.92 -3.57
N ARG A 347 15.72 -2.39 -2.72
CA ARG A 347 16.13 -1.57 -1.57
C ARG A 347 17.11 -2.29 -0.65
N TYR A 348 16.86 -3.57 -0.39
CA TYR A 348 17.73 -4.39 0.48
C TYR A 348 19.04 -4.85 -0.17
N GLY A 349 19.17 -4.72 -1.49
CA GLY A 349 20.42 -4.93 -2.22
C GLY A 349 21.27 -3.68 -2.35
N LEU A 350 20.71 -2.51 -2.10
CA LEU A 350 21.40 -1.23 -2.05
C LEU A 350 22.09 -1.04 -0.69
N PRO A 351 23.08 -0.12 -0.59
CA PRO A 351 23.61 0.29 0.70
C PRO A 351 22.52 0.80 1.62
N ALA A 352 22.63 0.48 2.92
CA ALA A 352 21.68 0.94 3.92
C ALA A 352 21.58 2.47 3.92
N ARG A 353 20.36 2.99 4.07
CA ARG A 353 20.08 4.43 4.12
C ARG A 353 20.68 5.09 5.36
N GLY A 354 20.73 4.38 6.47
CA GLY A 354 21.19 4.89 7.74
C GLY A 354 20.38 6.09 8.21
N ALA A 355 21.05 7.20 8.48
CA ALA A 355 20.41 8.44 8.96
C ALA A 355 19.87 9.36 7.83
N SER A 356 19.95 8.96 6.57
CA SER A 356 19.37 9.76 5.46
C SER A 356 17.85 9.82 5.57
N THR A 357 17.29 10.98 5.28
CA THR A 357 15.83 11.19 5.16
C THR A 357 15.30 10.99 3.74
N ASP A 358 16.19 10.74 2.76
CA ASP A 358 15.79 10.51 1.39
C ASP A 358 15.01 9.18 1.27
N LYS A 359 14.07 9.11 0.35
CA LYS A 359 13.36 7.86 0.05
C LYS A 359 14.38 6.81 -0.40
N GLN A 360 14.33 5.62 0.21
CA GLN A 360 15.25 4.54 -0.08
C GLN A 360 15.18 4.12 -1.56
N GLY A 361 16.33 4.15 -2.26
CA GLY A 361 16.43 3.85 -3.68
C GLY A 361 16.24 5.05 -4.62
N SER A 362 15.83 6.24 -4.13
CA SER A 362 15.61 7.42 -5.00
C SER A 362 16.86 7.85 -5.77
N ALA A 363 18.01 7.92 -5.12
CA ALA A 363 19.28 8.26 -5.76
C ALA A 363 19.67 7.24 -6.85
N TRP A 364 19.43 5.96 -6.60
CA TRP A 364 19.67 4.87 -7.54
C TRP A 364 18.75 4.98 -8.77
N LEU A 365 17.48 5.30 -8.57
CA LEU A 365 16.54 5.56 -9.68
C LEU A 365 16.94 6.76 -10.52
N LEU A 366 17.36 7.88 -9.89
CA LEU A 366 17.85 9.06 -10.59
C LEU A 366 19.10 8.76 -11.41
N ALA A 367 19.97 7.87 -10.92
CA ALA A 367 21.14 7.36 -11.64
C ALA A 367 20.80 6.23 -12.65
N ARG A 368 19.49 5.96 -12.92
CA ARG A 368 19.01 4.90 -13.81
C ARG A 368 19.62 3.52 -13.50
N GLY A 369 19.79 3.22 -12.22
CA GLY A 369 20.34 1.95 -11.76
C GLY A 369 21.88 1.85 -11.79
N ALA A 370 22.59 2.88 -12.20
CA ALA A 370 24.05 2.82 -12.35
C ALA A 370 24.79 2.95 -11.01
N GLU A 371 24.30 3.77 -10.10
CA GLU A 371 24.94 4.05 -8.80
C GLU A 371 23.89 4.34 -7.72
N PRO A 372 24.11 3.93 -6.46
CA PRO A 372 25.15 3.01 -6.01
C PRO A 372 24.96 1.59 -6.59
N ALA A 373 26.02 0.75 -6.56
CA ALA A 373 25.93 -0.62 -7.07
C ALA A 373 24.88 -1.43 -6.31
N LEU A 374 24.03 -2.13 -7.04
CA LEU A 374 22.99 -3.03 -6.51
C LEU A 374 23.52 -4.47 -6.45
N ASP A 375 23.48 -5.09 -5.28
CA ASP A 375 23.69 -6.53 -5.12
C ASP A 375 22.35 -7.26 -5.24
N HIS A 376 22.02 -7.74 -6.44
CA HIS A 376 20.75 -8.41 -6.73
C HIS A 376 20.54 -9.68 -5.91
N GLU A 377 21.58 -10.51 -5.75
CA GLU A 377 21.47 -11.77 -5.01
C GLU A 377 21.26 -11.54 -3.52
N LEU A 378 22.02 -10.64 -2.93
CA LEU A 378 21.85 -10.25 -1.53
C LEU A 378 20.49 -9.58 -1.30
N GLY A 379 20.08 -8.70 -2.20
CA GLY A 379 18.79 -8.02 -2.14
C GLY A 379 17.62 -9.01 -2.14
N LEU A 380 17.63 -9.96 -3.06
CA LEU A 380 16.61 -11.02 -3.13
C LEU A 380 16.62 -11.91 -1.87
N ARG A 381 17.81 -12.29 -1.38
CA ARG A 381 17.95 -13.12 -0.17
C ARG A 381 17.35 -12.39 1.04
N ARG A 382 17.68 -11.11 1.22
CA ARG A 382 17.14 -10.27 2.30
C ARG A 382 15.63 -10.08 2.16
N ALA A 383 15.13 -9.88 0.94
CA ALA A 383 13.71 -9.77 0.66
C ALA A 383 12.95 -11.02 1.08
N ARG A 384 13.41 -12.20 0.67
CA ARG A 384 12.82 -13.50 1.07
C ARG A 384 12.81 -13.66 2.60
N ALA A 385 13.92 -13.28 3.27
CA ALA A 385 14.01 -13.34 4.72
C ALA A 385 13.04 -12.37 5.41
N ALA A 386 12.95 -11.13 4.95
CA ALA A 386 12.04 -10.12 5.49
C ALA A 386 10.58 -10.51 5.28
N THR A 387 10.21 -11.03 4.10
CA THR A 387 8.84 -11.50 3.84
C THR A 387 8.47 -12.68 4.75
N LEU A 388 9.36 -13.65 4.95
CA LEU A 388 9.08 -14.78 5.83
C LEU A 388 8.95 -14.32 7.29
N LEU A 389 9.72 -13.31 7.73
CA LEU A 389 9.54 -12.66 9.03
C LEU A 389 8.19 -11.94 9.10
N GLN A 390 7.85 -11.11 8.10
CA GLN A 390 6.59 -10.37 8.03
C GLN A 390 5.38 -11.31 8.13
N LEU A 391 5.38 -12.40 7.37
CA LEU A 391 4.30 -13.39 7.38
C LEU A 391 4.19 -14.16 8.71
N ALA A 392 5.23 -14.15 9.54
CA ALA A 392 5.18 -14.73 10.89
C ALA A 392 4.59 -13.77 11.93
N LEU A 393 4.51 -12.47 11.66
CA LEU A 393 4.01 -11.47 12.61
C LEU A 393 2.50 -11.58 12.82
N PRO A 394 1.98 -11.22 14.01
CA PRO A 394 0.56 -10.99 14.22
C PRO A 394 0.13 -9.72 13.48
N GLY A 395 -1.13 -9.67 13.07
CA GLY A 395 -1.65 -8.60 12.24
C GLY A 395 -1.75 -9.00 10.76
N SER A 396 -2.29 -8.13 9.91
CA SER A 396 -2.40 -8.38 8.47
C SER A 396 -1.09 -8.10 7.73
N SER A 397 -0.86 -8.82 6.63
CA SER A 397 0.30 -8.65 5.75
C SER A 397 -0.16 -8.23 4.37
N TYR A 398 0.37 -7.12 3.87
CA TYR A 398 0.10 -6.64 2.52
C TYR A 398 1.28 -6.97 1.61
N LEU A 399 0.99 -7.62 0.49
CA LEU A 399 1.95 -8.10 -0.49
C LEU A 399 1.69 -7.38 -1.81
N TYR A 400 2.71 -6.80 -2.41
CA TYR A 400 2.56 -6.12 -3.70
C TYR A 400 2.85 -7.10 -4.84
N GLN A 401 2.04 -7.05 -5.91
CA GLN A 401 2.23 -7.91 -7.09
C GLN A 401 3.69 -7.93 -7.57
N GLY A 402 4.21 -9.15 -7.79
CA GLY A 402 5.59 -9.41 -8.20
C GLY A 402 6.59 -9.57 -7.07
N GLU A 403 6.21 -9.35 -5.81
CA GLU A 403 7.05 -9.72 -4.66
C GLU A 403 7.27 -11.22 -4.60
N GLU A 404 6.21 -11.99 -4.85
CA GLU A 404 6.24 -13.45 -4.90
C GLU A 404 7.13 -14.00 -6.01
N LEU A 405 7.44 -13.17 -7.00
CA LEU A 405 8.39 -13.51 -8.07
C LEU A 405 9.82 -13.03 -7.76
N GLY A 406 10.01 -12.26 -6.70
CA GLY A 406 11.30 -11.66 -6.36
C GLY A 406 11.70 -10.55 -7.35
N LEU A 407 10.75 -9.86 -7.95
CA LEU A 407 11.04 -8.80 -8.92
C LEU A 407 11.79 -7.65 -8.26
N HIS A 408 12.85 -7.22 -8.92
CA HIS A 408 13.55 -5.98 -8.64
C HIS A 408 12.86 -4.79 -9.32
N GLU A 409 13.21 -3.59 -8.90
CA GLU A 409 12.80 -2.35 -9.54
C GLU A 409 13.38 -2.22 -10.94
N VAL A 410 12.65 -1.56 -11.85
CA VAL A 410 13.12 -1.25 -13.21
C VAL A 410 13.55 0.22 -13.27
N PRO A 411 14.87 0.53 -13.25
CA PRO A 411 15.34 1.91 -13.13
C PRO A 411 15.45 2.65 -14.48
N ASP A 412 15.62 1.93 -15.57
CA ASP A 412 16.05 2.43 -16.87
C ASP A 412 14.91 2.57 -17.90
N ILE A 413 13.69 2.84 -17.41
CA ILE A 413 12.55 3.11 -18.28
C ILE A 413 12.86 4.32 -19.16
N PRO A 414 12.70 4.24 -20.50
CA PRO A 414 12.86 5.36 -21.40
C PRO A 414 11.95 6.54 -21.03
N ASP A 415 12.44 7.78 -21.16
CA ASP A 415 11.68 8.96 -20.73
C ASP A 415 10.35 9.11 -21.45
N GLU A 416 10.28 8.71 -22.73
CA GLU A 416 9.07 8.71 -23.56
C GLU A 416 8.02 7.68 -23.13
N ALA A 417 8.42 6.66 -22.38
CA ALA A 417 7.50 5.62 -21.85
C ALA A 417 7.00 5.95 -20.43
N ARG A 418 7.63 6.90 -19.74
CA ARG A 418 7.25 7.25 -18.37
C ARG A 418 5.88 7.90 -18.31
N GLN A 419 5.17 7.67 -17.21
CA GLN A 419 3.81 8.14 -17.00
C GLN A 419 3.61 8.87 -15.66
N ASP A 420 4.52 8.68 -14.70
CA ASP A 420 4.37 9.28 -13.38
C ASP A 420 4.51 10.81 -13.40
N PRO A 421 3.53 11.57 -12.84
CA PRO A 421 3.58 13.02 -12.78
C PRO A 421 4.80 13.57 -12.02
N SER A 422 5.29 12.85 -11.01
CA SER A 422 6.47 13.27 -10.24
C SER A 422 7.72 13.41 -11.11
N PHE A 423 7.89 12.51 -12.09
CA PHE A 423 9.01 12.58 -13.02
C PHE A 423 9.00 13.87 -13.88
N PHE A 424 7.81 14.23 -14.38
CA PHE A 424 7.67 15.39 -15.26
C PHE A 424 7.72 16.74 -14.50
N ARG A 425 7.25 16.75 -13.26
CA ARG A 425 7.19 17.97 -12.43
C ARG A 425 8.47 18.27 -11.67
N ASN A 426 9.26 17.23 -11.36
CA ASN A 426 10.52 17.36 -10.62
C ASN A 426 11.71 16.80 -11.42
N PRO A 427 12.00 17.33 -12.63
CA PRO A 427 13.03 16.78 -13.50
C PRO A 427 14.41 16.81 -12.80
N GLY A 428 15.06 15.64 -12.75
CA GLY A 428 16.35 15.47 -12.09
C GLY A 428 16.32 15.44 -10.56
N VAL A 429 15.13 15.49 -9.95
CA VAL A 429 14.92 15.41 -8.48
C VAL A 429 14.14 14.15 -8.11
N ASP A 430 13.13 13.77 -8.88
CA ASP A 430 12.33 12.57 -8.69
C ASP A 430 12.28 11.76 -9.99
N ALA A 431 12.55 10.47 -9.91
CA ALA A 431 12.49 9.57 -11.05
C ALA A 431 11.08 9.00 -11.30
N GLY A 432 10.13 9.30 -10.42
CA GLY A 432 8.78 8.73 -10.45
C GLY A 432 8.73 7.27 -9.99
N ARG A 433 7.53 6.70 -10.08
CA ARG A 433 7.17 5.37 -9.55
C ARG A 433 6.98 4.31 -10.65
N ASP A 434 7.23 4.64 -11.91
CA ASP A 434 6.96 3.74 -13.04
C ASP A 434 7.70 2.39 -12.93
N GLY A 435 8.88 2.38 -12.31
CA GLY A 435 9.73 1.19 -12.19
C GLY A 435 9.10 0.03 -11.42
N CYS A 436 8.33 0.32 -10.37
CA CYS A 436 7.58 -0.72 -9.63
C CYS A 436 6.25 -1.10 -10.30
N ARG A 437 5.80 -0.34 -11.31
CA ARG A 437 4.52 -0.50 -12.02
C ARG A 437 4.63 -1.20 -13.37
N VAL A 438 5.83 -1.68 -13.73
CA VAL A 438 6.06 -2.47 -14.95
C VAL A 438 5.21 -3.74 -14.93
N PRO A 439 4.55 -4.11 -16.05
CA PRO A 439 3.69 -5.28 -16.12
C PRO A 439 4.36 -6.60 -15.73
N LEU A 440 3.59 -7.48 -15.06
CA LEU A 440 4.07 -8.76 -14.56
C LEU A 440 4.45 -9.74 -15.69
N PRO A 441 5.55 -10.49 -15.55
CA PRO A 441 5.89 -11.57 -16.46
C PRO A 441 5.18 -12.88 -16.05
N TRP A 442 4.32 -13.41 -16.92
CA TRP A 442 3.63 -14.70 -16.71
C TRP A 442 4.34 -15.85 -17.36
N THR A 443 4.90 -15.63 -18.57
CA THR A 443 5.62 -16.64 -19.35
C THR A 443 7.04 -16.17 -19.64
N ARG A 444 7.92 -17.14 -19.98
CA ARG A 444 9.32 -16.84 -20.33
C ARG A 444 9.45 -16.20 -21.71
N ASP A 445 8.48 -16.41 -22.57
CA ASP A 445 8.50 -16.00 -23.97
C ASP A 445 7.22 -15.23 -24.34
N GLY A 446 7.23 -14.61 -25.51
CA GLY A 446 6.12 -13.84 -26.03
C GLY A 446 6.39 -12.34 -26.06
N VAL A 447 5.47 -11.58 -26.68
CA VAL A 447 5.65 -10.14 -26.91
C VAL A 447 5.78 -9.35 -25.61
N ALA A 448 4.98 -9.71 -24.62
CA ALA A 448 4.94 -9.06 -23.30
C ALA A 448 5.02 -10.11 -22.17
N LEU A 449 5.84 -11.14 -22.35
CA LEU A 449 6.07 -12.21 -21.36
C LEU A 449 4.76 -12.76 -20.76
N GLY A 450 3.74 -12.97 -21.62
CA GLY A 450 2.43 -13.50 -21.23
C GLY A 450 1.50 -12.52 -20.49
N PHE A 451 1.91 -11.27 -20.27
CA PHE A 451 1.06 -10.21 -19.78
C PHE A 451 -0.01 -9.83 -20.82
N SER A 452 0.43 -9.62 -22.06
CA SER A 452 -0.38 -9.22 -23.21
C SER A 452 0.10 -9.89 -24.49
N SER A 453 -0.74 -9.90 -25.52
CA SER A 453 -0.32 -10.20 -26.90
C SER A 453 0.10 -8.95 -27.69
N ALA A 454 -0.08 -7.75 -27.12
CA ALA A 454 0.44 -6.48 -27.61
C ALA A 454 1.67 -6.01 -26.80
N ALA A 455 2.34 -4.95 -27.27
CA ALA A 455 3.40 -4.31 -26.50
C ALA A 455 2.84 -3.70 -25.22
N PRO A 456 3.49 -3.91 -24.05
CA PRO A 456 2.99 -3.40 -22.78
C PRO A 456 3.19 -1.88 -22.68
N PHE A 457 2.32 -1.20 -21.94
CA PHE A 457 2.36 0.27 -21.78
C PHE A 457 3.64 0.79 -21.08
N LEU A 458 4.27 -0.03 -20.25
CA LEU A 458 5.62 0.16 -19.72
C LEU A 458 6.48 -1.02 -20.19
N PRO A 459 7.71 -0.77 -20.67
CA PRO A 459 8.55 -1.82 -21.22
C PRO A 459 9.04 -2.78 -20.14
N GLN A 460 8.86 -4.08 -20.38
CA GLN A 460 9.42 -5.12 -19.52
C GLN A 460 10.90 -5.35 -19.87
N PRO A 461 11.81 -5.39 -18.89
CA PRO A 461 13.21 -5.70 -19.15
C PRO A 461 13.38 -7.19 -19.50
N GLU A 462 14.43 -7.52 -20.24
CA GLU A 462 14.67 -8.88 -20.71
C GLU A 462 14.84 -9.90 -19.55
N TRP A 463 15.42 -9.46 -18.43
CA TRP A 463 15.64 -10.34 -17.26
C TRP A 463 14.33 -10.74 -16.55
N PHE A 464 13.19 -10.11 -16.82
CA PHE A 464 11.89 -10.53 -16.29
C PHE A 464 11.53 -11.96 -16.69
N ARG A 465 12.00 -12.44 -17.86
CA ARG A 465 11.75 -13.82 -18.32
C ARG A 465 12.24 -14.89 -17.34
N ASP A 466 13.35 -14.64 -16.65
CA ASP A 466 13.94 -15.59 -15.71
C ASP A 466 13.20 -15.60 -14.37
N LEU A 467 12.44 -14.57 -14.08
CA LEU A 467 11.59 -14.42 -12.90
C LEU A 467 10.08 -14.59 -13.21
N ALA A 468 9.72 -14.93 -14.45
CA ALA A 468 8.33 -15.15 -14.84
C ALA A 468 7.68 -16.27 -14.01
N VAL A 469 6.35 -16.20 -13.86
CA VAL A 469 5.58 -17.24 -13.16
C VAL A 469 5.93 -18.63 -13.70
N GLU A 470 5.91 -18.80 -15.03
CA GLU A 470 6.27 -20.07 -15.70
C GLU A 470 7.68 -20.56 -15.34
N ALA A 471 8.63 -19.65 -15.12
CA ALA A 471 10.01 -20.01 -14.75
C ALA A 471 10.10 -20.56 -13.32
N GLN A 472 9.15 -20.21 -12.46
CA GLN A 472 9.18 -20.49 -11.02
C GLN A 472 8.13 -21.53 -10.57
N GLU A 473 7.13 -21.82 -11.39
CA GLU A 473 5.94 -22.62 -11.01
C GLU A 473 6.31 -24.00 -10.46
N ASP A 474 7.28 -24.68 -11.07
CA ASP A 474 7.72 -26.03 -10.72
C ASP A 474 9.09 -26.08 -10.02
N ASP A 475 9.69 -24.93 -9.69
CA ASP A 475 10.97 -24.86 -8.99
C ASP A 475 10.75 -24.77 -7.47
N PRO A 476 11.10 -25.82 -6.70
CA PRO A 476 10.93 -25.82 -5.24
C PRO A 476 11.83 -24.78 -4.52
N ALA A 477 12.86 -24.27 -5.18
CA ALA A 477 13.75 -23.24 -4.62
C ALA A 477 13.31 -21.81 -4.97
N SER A 478 12.30 -21.66 -5.82
CA SER A 478 11.84 -20.37 -6.31
C SER A 478 11.25 -19.48 -5.19
N THR A 479 11.18 -18.19 -5.47
CA THR A 479 10.52 -17.24 -4.55
C THR A 479 9.01 -17.47 -4.52
N LEU A 480 8.41 -17.81 -5.66
CA LEU A 480 6.98 -18.13 -5.76
C LEU A 480 6.61 -19.34 -4.87
N THR A 481 7.42 -20.40 -4.89
CA THR A 481 7.20 -21.57 -4.02
C THR A 481 7.34 -21.20 -2.55
N LEU A 482 8.35 -20.41 -2.18
CA LEU A 482 8.50 -19.92 -0.81
C LEU A 482 7.26 -19.15 -0.32
N TYR A 483 6.70 -18.27 -1.14
CA TYR A 483 5.49 -17.51 -0.76
C TYR A 483 4.28 -18.42 -0.58
N ARG A 484 4.07 -19.39 -1.48
CA ARG A 484 2.98 -20.38 -1.37
C ARG A 484 3.08 -21.21 -0.09
N GLU A 485 4.27 -21.73 0.20
CA GLU A 485 4.50 -22.52 1.41
C GLU A 485 4.35 -21.67 2.68
N ALA A 486 4.87 -20.44 2.67
CA ALA A 486 4.74 -19.53 3.81
C ALA A 486 3.28 -19.14 4.08
N LEU A 487 2.50 -18.84 3.04
CA LEU A 487 1.08 -18.51 3.18
C LEU A 487 0.27 -19.72 3.66
N ALA A 488 0.53 -20.92 3.12
CA ALA A 488 -0.12 -22.14 3.58
C ALA A 488 0.18 -22.44 5.06
N LEU A 489 1.45 -22.36 5.45
CA LEU A 489 1.87 -22.55 6.85
C LEU A 489 1.32 -21.43 7.77
N ARG A 490 1.28 -20.18 7.29
CA ARG A 490 0.67 -19.09 8.04
C ARG A 490 -0.78 -19.42 8.41
N HIS A 491 -1.58 -19.93 7.48
CA HIS A 491 -2.97 -20.33 7.76
C HIS A 491 -3.06 -21.49 8.78
N GLU A 492 -2.13 -22.44 8.71
CA GLU A 492 -2.10 -23.57 9.65
C GLU A 492 -1.65 -23.14 11.06
N LEU A 493 -0.65 -22.25 11.12
CA LEU A 493 0.02 -21.85 12.36
C LEU A 493 -0.55 -20.60 13.01
N GLN A 494 -1.45 -19.92 12.32
CA GLN A 494 -2.11 -18.72 12.82
C GLN A 494 -2.83 -19.01 14.13
N GLY A 495 -2.74 -18.11 15.10
CA GLY A 495 -3.42 -18.15 16.38
C GLY A 495 -3.86 -16.76 16.75
N ASP A 496 -3.77 -16.40 18.03
CA ASP A 496 -4.04 -15.05 18.48
C ASP A 496 -2.99 -14.04 17.95
N GLU A 497 -3.24 -12.76 18.16
CA GLU A 497 -2.34 -11.69 17.76
C GLU A 497 -1.23 -11.44 18.80
N SER A 498 -0.72 -12.49 19.46
CA SER A 498 0.35 -12.41 20.44
C SER A 498 1.73 -12.75 19.85
N LEU A 499 2.76 -12.14 20.42
CA LEU A 499 4.17 -12.39 20.13
C LEU A 499 4.98 -12.29 21.42
N THR A 500 5.90 -13.22 21.60
CA THR A 500 6.87 -13.16 22.73
C THR A 500 8.28 -13.20 22.18
N TRP A 501 9.07 -12.18 22.46
CA TRP A 501 10.47 -12.14 22.07
C TRP A 501 11.28 -13.24 22.76
N VAL A 502 12.21 -13.83 22.03
CA VAL A 502 13.16 -14.81 22.53
C VAL A 502 14.55 -14.20 22.52
N THR A 503 15.23 -14.20 23.67
CA THR A 503 16.60 -13.68 23.77
C THR A 503 17.56 -14.50 22.92
N THR A 504 18.30 -13.83 22.04
CA THR A 504 19.34 -14.41 21.21
C THR A 504 20.72 -14.05 21.72
N SER A 505 21.74 -14.85 21.38
CA SER A 505 23.14 -14.57 21.76
C SER A 505 23.82 -13.53 20.87
N ARG A 506 23.14 -13.07 19.82
CA ARG A 506 23.66 -12.13 18.81
C ARG A 506 22.67 -10.99 18.59
N ALA A 507 23.19 -9.77 18.51
CA ALA A 507 22.35 -8.57 18.28
C ALA A 507 21.78 -8.49 16.85
N ASP A 508 22.38 -9.19 15.87
CA ASP A 508 21.94 -9.25 14.49
C ASP A 508 20.99 -10.44 14.21
N VAL A 509 20.46 -11.07 15.27
CA VAL A 509 19.47 -12.15 15.17
C VAL A 509 18.25 -11.80 15.99
N LEU A 510 17.08 -11.77 15.35
CA LEU A 510 15.79 -11.67 16.03
C LEU A 510 15.12 -13.05 16.12
N ALA A 511 14.50 -13.32 17.25
CA ALA A 511 13.68 -14.50 17.43
C ALA A 511 12.45 -14.19 18.26
N PHE A 512 11.31 -14.73 17.86
CA PHE A 512 10.07 -14.62 18.62
C PHE A 512 9.23 -15.89 18.53
N ARG A 513 8.42 -16.09 19.55
CA ARG A 513 7.44 -17.17 19.65
C ARG A 513 6.06 -16.64 19.38
N ARG A 514 5.28 -17.38 18.59
CA ARG A 514 3.87 -17.14 18.35
C ARG A 514 3.01 -18.06 19.22
N SER A 515 1.73 -17.75 19.33
CA SER A 515 0.74 -18.66 19.91
C SER A 515 0.82 -20.02 19.22
N GLY A 516 0.56 -21.11 19.96
CA GLY A 516 0.84 -22.47 19.43
C GLY A 516 2.29 -22.93 19.57
N GLY A 517 3.19 -22.07 20.06
CA GLY A 517 4.55 -22.46 20.47
C GLY A 517 5.59 -22.56 19.37
N TRP A 518 5.28 -22.18 18.12
CA TRP A 518 6.26 -22.14 17.06
C TRP A 518 7.10 -20.84 17.10
N LEU A 519 8.28 -20.90 16.50
CA LEU A 519 9.29 -19.85 16.51
C LEU A 519 9.54 -19.32 15.10
N CYS A 520 9.73 -17.99 14.99
CA CYS A 520 10.37 -17.36 13.86
C CYS A 520 11.74 -16.85 14.29
N VAL A 521 12.79 -17.18 13.52
CA VAL A 521 14.17 -16.75 13.77
C VAL A 521 14.72 -16.14 12.50
N THR A 522 15.23 -14.90 12.57
CA THR A 522 15.81 -14.16 11.45
C THR A 522 17.24 -13.75 11.76
N ASN A 523 18.16 -14.15 10.90
CA ASN A 523 19.57 -13.70 10.94
C ASN A 523 19.74 -12.53 9.95
N PHE A 524 19.86 -11.32 10.44
CA PHE A 524 20.10 -10.12 9.64
C PHE A 524 21.57 -9.93 9.26
N GLY A 525 22.48 -10.65 9.94
CA GLY A 525 23.91 -10.56 9.70
C GLY A 525 24.37 -11.29 8.45
N ASP A 526 25.67 -11.28 8.23
CA ASP A 526 26.37 -11.93 7.12
C ASP A 526 26.95 -13.31 7.47
N ARG A 527 27.04 -13.65 8.76
CA ARG A 527 27.62 -14.91 9.27
C ARG A 527 26.52 -15.84 9.76
N PRO A 528 26.70 -17.17 9.59
CA PRO A 528 25.76 -18.16 10.12
C PRO A 528 25.53 -17.97 11.64
N ALA A 529 24.30 -18.16 12.09
CA ALA A 529 23.88 -18.10 13.49
C ALA A 529 23.35 -19.47 13.93
N PRO A 530 23.51 -19.89 15.20
CA PRO A 530 22.92 -21.13 15.69
C PRO A 530 21.39 -21.08 15.60
N LEU A 531 20.77 -22.17 15.13
CA LEU A 531 19.34 -22.37 15.21
C LEU A 531 18.94 -22.87 16.60
N PRO A 532 17.82 -22.41 17.17
CA PRO A 532 17.19 -23.06 18.30
C PRO A 532 16.83 -24.53 17.98
N ALA A 533 16.84 -25.39 19.01
CA ALA A 533 16.39 -26.77 18.85
C ALA A 533 14.91 -26.83 18.44
N GLY A 534 14.62 -27.61 17.39
CA GLY A 534 13.26 -27.76 16.87
C GLY A 534 13.23 -28.35 15.47
N GLU A 535 12.05 -28.71 15.01
CA GLU A 535 11.79 -29.09 13.63
C GLU A 535 11.68 -27.83 12.76
N VAL A 536 12.49 -27.71 11.71
CA VAL A 536 12.37 -26.63 10.74
C VAL A 536 11.17 -26.88 9.85
N LEU A 537 10.21 -25.95 9.87
CA LEU A 537 8.99 -26.00 9.06
C LEU A 537 9.21 -25.36 7.68
N LEU A 538 9.93 -24.23 7.67
CA LEU A 538 10.22 -23.46 6.46
C LEU A 538 11.48 -22.61 6.68
N SER A 539 12.26 -22.40 5.61
CA SER A 539 13.40 -21.49 5.61
C SER A 539 13.47 -20.68 4.33
N SER A 540 13.83 -19.41 4.40
CA SER A 540 13.94 -18.51 3.24
C SER A 540 15.15 -18.82 2.33
N ALA A 541 16.11 -19.63 2.82
CA ALA A 541 17.26 -20.14 2.08
C ALA A 541 17.67 -21.50 2.66
N PRO A 542 18.41 -22.34 1.91
CA PRO A 542 18.93 -23.60 2.42
C PRO A 542 19.77 -23.40 3.70
N LEU A 543 19.58 -24.30 4.68
CA LEU A 543 20.31 -24.25 5.94
C LEU A 543 21.72 -24.81 5.81
N GLU A 544 22.65 -24.36 6.64
CA GLU A 544 24.01 -24.87 6.75
C GLU A 544 24.16 -25.82 7.96
N GLY A 545 23.69 -27.07 7.83
CA GLY A 545 23.58 -27.99 8.97
C GLY A 545 22.59 -27.47 10.02
N ASP A 546 23.05 -27.27 11.27
CA ASP A 546 22.25 -26.71 12.37
C ASP A 546 22.39 -25.17 12.48
N ALA A 547 22.86 -24.51 11.44
CA ALA A 547 23.05 -23.07 11.43
C ALA A 547 22.14 -22.37 10.42
N LEU A 548 21.64 -21.19 10.82
CA LEU A 548 20.87 -20.26 9.99
C LEU A 548 21.85 -19.34 9.24
N PRO A 549 21.96 -19.43 7.92
CA PRO A 549 22.85 -18.57 7.14
C PRO A 549 22.54 -17.08 7.33
N GLY A 550 23.48 -16.22 6.89
CA GLY A 550 23.24 -14.78 6.85
C GLY A 550 22.07 -14.41 5.94
N ALA A 551 21.35 -13.35 6.26
CA ALA A 551 20.17 -12.87 5.54
C ALA A 551 19.12 -13.98 5.33
N THR A 552 18.79 -14.72 6.39
CA THR A 552 17.87 -15.87 6.32
C THR A 552 16.91 -15.87 7.49
N THR A 553 15.64 -16.23 7.23
CA THR A 553 14.60 -16.48 8.24
C THR A 553 14.19 -17.94 8.22
N ALA A 554 13.97 -18.54 9.38
CA ALA A 554 13.39 -19.87 9.53
C ALA A 554 12.22 -19.88 10.51
N TRP A 555 11.21 -20.71 10.20
CA TRP A 555 10.11 -21.06 11.11
C TRP A 555 10.37 -22.46 11.67
N LEU A 556 10.21 -22.58 12.99
CA LEU A 556 10.50 -23.83 13.68
C LEU A 556 9.34 -24.22 14.61
N ARG A 557 9.04 -25.52 14.67
CA ARG A 557 8.24 -26.09 15.76
C ARG A 557 9.20 -26.45 16.91
N ALA A 558 9.03 -25.81 18.07
CA ALA A 558 9.88 -26.07 19.22
C ALA A 558 9.80 -27.55 19.63
N SER A 559 10.94 -28.15 19.97
CA SER A 559 10.94 -29.45 20.64
C SER A 559 10.24 -29.33 21.99
N ALA A 560 9.35 -30.27 22.30
CA ALA A 560 8.60 -30.31 23.54
C ALA A 560 9.51 -30.43 24.78
#